data_ae874174cea27bcffc35044ef775bf5f
#
_entry.id   ae874174cea27bcffc35044ef775bf5f
#
_cell.length_a   1.000
_cell.length_b   1.000
_cell.length_c   1.000
_cell.angle_alpha   90.00
_cell.angle_beta   90.00
_cell.angle_gamma   90.00
#
_symmetry.space_group_name_H-M   'P 1'
#
loop_
_entity.id
_entity.type
_entity.pdbx_description
1 polymer ?
#
loop_
_entity_poly.entity_id
_entity_poly.type
_entity_poly.pdbx_seq_one_letter_code
_entity_poly.pdbx_strand_id
1 'polypeptide(L)'
;MKTIRVVAAVICDSMQAKRKIYATARGYGDYKGQWEFPGGKIEPGETPQQALKREIEEELDTEIAVGNLVGTIEYDYPAFHLSMDCFWCEVISGDLVLKEAEAARWLTKDDIDSVPWLPADQTILDVIRSSMQPVKPLHTSEYDNEPLQRC
;
A
#
# COMPACT_ATOMS: atom_id res chain seq x y z
N MET A 1 11.85 0.69 -25.55
CA MET A 1 11.95 0.84 -24.08
C MET A 1 11.53 -0.44 -23.41
N LYS A 2 12.32 -0.89 -22.46
CA LYS A 2 12.01 -2.13 -21.73
C LYS A 2 10.85 -1.94 -20.78
N THR A 3 9.95 -2.93 -20.73
CA THR A 3 8.85 -2.95 -19.77
C THR A 3 9.22 -3.81 -18.58
N ILE A 4 9.05 -3.25 -17.37
CA ILE A 4 9.25 -3.99 -16.13
C ILE A 4 7.89 -4.20 -15.49
N ARG A 5 7.54 -5.48 -15.25
CA ARG A 5 6.27 -5.85 -14.66
C ARG A 5 6.44 -6.13 -13.17
N VAL A 6 5.70 -5.38 -12.36
CA VAL A 6 5.77 -5.48 -10.90
C VAL A 6 4.39 -5.55 -10.29
N VAL A 7 4.35 -5.90 -9.02
CA VAL A 7 3.14 -5.93 -8.20
C VAL A 7 3.38 -5.09 -6.96
N ALA A 8 2.32 -4.50 -6.43
CA ALA A 8 2.40 -3.70 -5.21
C ALA A 8 1.22 -3.99 -4.31
N ALA A 9 1.47 -3.98 -3.00
CA ALA A 9 0.47 -4.23 -1.99
C ALA A 9 0.02 -2.93 -1.37
N VAL A 10 -1.27 -2.61 -1.51
CA VAL A 10 -1.90 -1.55 -0.73
C VAL A 10 -2.45 -2.23 0.51
N ILE A 11 -1.57 -2.38 1.51
CA ILE A 11 -1.90 -3.06 2.76
C ILE A 11 -2.74 -2.11 3.60
N CYS A 12 -3.93 -2.53 3.99
CA CYS A 12 -4.82 -1.72 4.81
C CYS A 12 -5.07 -2.36 6.17
N ASP A 13 -5.61 -1.60 7.09
CA ASP A 13 -5.98 -2.09 8.42
C ASP A 13 -6.96 -3.27 8.30
N SER A 14 -7.95 -3.15 7.41
CA SER A 14 -8.74 -4.27 6.95
C SER A 14 -9.28 -3.94 5.55
N MET A 15 -9.44 -4.95 4.72
CA MET A 15 -9.95 -4.74 3.37
C MET A 15 -11.40 -4.26 3.37
N GLN A 16 -12.12 -4.50 4.46
CA GLN A 16 -13.50 -4.02 4.61
C GLN A 16 -13.55 -2.54 4.99
N ALA A 17 -12.72 -2.11 5.92
CA ALA A 17 -12.76 -0.74 6.45
C ALA A 17 -11.90 0.25 5.65
N LYS A 18 -10.69 -0.15 5.29
CA LYS A 18 -9.74 0.70 4.53
C LYS A 18 -9.57 2.09 5.15
N ARG A 19 -9.31 2.14 6.47
CA ARG A 19 -9.09 3.41 7.16
C ARG A 19 -7.65 3.87 7.10
N LYS A 20 -6.72 2.93 6.96
CA LYS A 20 -5.28 3.22 6.90
C LYS A 20 -4.64 2.36 5.83
N ILE A 21 -3.64 2.90 5.18
CA ILE A 21 -2.80 2.17 4.22
C ILE A 21 -1.34 2.28 4.63
N TYR A 22 -0.58 1.23 4.32
CA TYR A 22 0.82 1.11 4.73
C TYR A 22 1.73 1.51 3.59
N ALA A 23 2.68 2.39 3.86
CA ALA A 23 3.65 2.86 2.86
C ALA A 23 5.04 2.78 3.44
N THR A 24 6.04 2.58 2.57
CA THR A 24 7.44 2.49 2.96
C THR A 24 8.27 3.51 2.20
N ALA A 25 9.34 3.99 2.84
CA ALA A 25 10.29 4.90 2.21
C ALA A 25 11.46 4.09 1.68
N ARG A 26 11.84 4.37 0.43
CA ARG A 26 12.96 3.67 -0.21
C ARG A 26 14.26 4.00 0.49
N GLY A 27 15.04 2.98 0.86
CA GLY A 27 16.24 3.14 1.67
C GLY A 27 17.52 3.25 0.87
N TYR A 28 17.49 3.04 -0.46
CA TYR A 28 18.71 3.03 -1.26
C TYR A 28 18.39 3.33 -2.73
N GLY A 29 19.45 3.55 -3.50
CA GLY A 29 19.35 3.72 -4.95
C GLY A 29 18.75 5.04 -5.38
N ASP A 30 18.33 5.08 -6.64
CA ASP A 30 17.60 6.21 -7.18
C ASP A 30 16.29 6.37 -6.44
N TYR A 31 15.86 7.60 -6.22
CA TYR A 31 14.61 7.92 -5.51
C TYR A 31 14.65 7.57 -4.02
N LYS A 32 15.85 7.42 -3.44
CA LYS A 32 15.97 7.19 -1.99
C LYS A 32 15.21 8.27 -1.22
N GLY A 33 14.46 7.85 -0.19
CA GLY A 33 13.65 8.76 0.63
C GLY A 33 12.25 9.01 0.09
N GLN A 34 11.96 8.59 -1.15
CA GLN A 34 10.60 8.67 -1.66
C GLN A 34 9.80 7.45 -1.24
N TRP A 35 8.49 7.63 -1.17
CA TRP A 35 7.60 6.63 -0.59
C TRP A 35 6.89 5.81 -1.67
N GLU A 36 6.57 4.57 -1.35
CA GLU A 36 5.98 3.62 -2.29
C GLU A 36 5.15 2.59 -1.55
N PHE A 37 4.33 1.85 -2.30
CA PHE A 37 3.70 0.66 -1.78
C PHE A 37 4.68 -0.51 -1.92
N PRO A 38 4.81 -1.36 -0.89
CA PRO A 38 5.75 -2.48 -0.97
C PRO A 38 5.34 -3.49 -2.01
N GLY A 39 6.31 -4.12 -2.63
CA GLY A 39 6.10 -5.11 -3.68
C GLY A 39 7.38 -5.41 -4.41
N GLY A 40 7.27 -5.91 -5.63
CA GLY A 40 8.44 -6.25 -6.42
C GLY A 40 8.09 -6.87 -7.75
N LYS A 41 9.09 -7.45 -8.40
CA LYS A 41 8.95 -7.99 -9.76
C LYS A 41 8.19 -9.31 -9.76
N ILE A 42 7.40 -9.53 -10.82
CA ILE A 42 6.76 -10.81 -11.08
C ILE A 42 7.80 -11.72 -11.73
N GLU A 43 7.99 -12.92 -11.18
CA GLU A 43 8.92 -13.88 -11.72
C GLU A 43 8.22 -14.83 -12.70
N PRO A 44 8.98 -15.44 -13.64
CA PRO A 44 8.38 -16.37 -14.60
C PRO A 44 7.58 -17.47 -13.91
N GLY A 45 6.37 -17.72 -14.42
CA GLY A 45 5.50 -18.75 -13.88
C GLY A 45 4.65 -18.35 -12.71
N GLU A 46 4.83 -17.13 -12.16
CA GLU A 46 4.00 -16.64 -11.07
C GLU A 46 2.79 -15.88 -11.60
N THR A 47 1.66 -16.03 -10.89
CA THR A 47 0.57 -15.06 -11.06
C THR A 47 0.95 -13.77 -10.30
N PRO A 48 0.33 -12.64 -10.63
CA PRO A 48 0.57 -11.42 -9.86
C PRO A 48 0.34 -11.59 -8.36
N GLN A 49 -0.71 -12.31 -7.98
CA GLN A 49 -1.03 -12.54 -6.57
C GLN A 49 0.04 -13.39 -5.87
N GLN A 50 0.55 -14.42 -6.56
CA GLN A 50 1.62 -15.24 -6.01
C GLN A 50 2.91 -14.44 -5.82
N ALA A 51 3.25 -13.62 -6.81
CA ALA A 51 4.42 -12.75 -6.74
C ALA A 51 4.31 -11.79 -5.55
N LEU A 52 3.13 -11.22 -5.35
CA LEU A 52 2.93 -10.25 -4.27
C LEU A 52 3.08 -10.90 -2.90
N LYS A 53 2.48 -12.08 -2.70
CA LYS A 53 2.65 -12.79 -1.43
C LYS A 53 4.12 -13.09 -1.15
N ARG A 54 4.84 -13.55 -2.15
CA ARG A 54 6.27 -13.87 -2.02
C ARG A 54 7.08 -12.62 -1.69
N GLU A 55 6.85 -11.52 -2.40
CA GLU A 55 7.61 -10.28 -2.19
C GLU A 55 7.38 -9.70 -0.79
N ILE A 56 6.15 -9.71 -0.31
CA ILE A 56 5.86 -9.17 1.03
C ILE A 56 6.47 -10.07 2.11
N GLU A 57 6.47 -11.37 1.91
CA GLU A 57 7.12 -12.29 2.85
C GLU A 57 8.63 -12.05 2.86
N GLU A 58 9.24 -11.87 1.69
CA GLU A 58 10.69 -11.62 1.60
C GLU A 58 11.06 -10.26 2.17
N GLU A 59 10.29 -9.21 1.86
CA GLU A 59 10.62 -7.84 2.23
C GLU A 59 10.27 -7.50 3.66
N LEU A 60 9.15 -7.99 4.16
CA LEU A 60 8.58 -7.55 5.42
C LEU A 60 8.36 -8.67 6.43
N ASP A 61 8.76 -9.90 6.10
CA ASP A 61 8.56 -11.06 6.98
C ASP A 61 7.10 -11.22 7.38
N THR A 62 6.18 -10.96 6.44
CA THR A 62 4.75 -10.85 6.74
C THR A 62 3.95 -11.62 5.71
N GLU A 63 2.94 -12.35 6.19
CA GLU A 63 1.98 -13.04 5.34
C GLU A 63 0.75 -12.17 5.15
N ILE A 64 0.33 -11.98 3.89
CA ILE A 64 -0.82 -11.15 3.56
C ILE A 64 -1.89 -11.94 2.82
N ALA A 65 -3.12 -11.48 2.97
CA ALA A 65 -4.22 -11.86 2.10
C ALA A 65 -4.28 -10.84 0.97
N VAL A 66 -4.37 -11.32 -0.28
CA VAL A 66 -4.46 -10.46 -1.46
C VAL A 66 -5.91 -10.41 -1.90
N GLY A 67 -6.46 -9.20 -1.94
CA GLY A 67 -7.84 -8.94 -2.32
C GLY A 67 -7.98 -8.47 -3.76
N ASN A 68 -8.91 -7.55 -3.97
CA ASN A 68 -9.23 -7.05 -5.30
C ASN A 68 -8.13 -6.14 -5.85
N LEU A 69 -8.04 -6.12 -7.17
CA LEU A 69 -7.14 -5.20 -7.87
C LEU A 69 -7.62 -3.77 -7.61
N VAL A 70 -6.71 -2.90 -7.16
CA VAL A 70 -6.96 -1.47 -7.06
C VAL A 70 -6.94 -0.86 -8.45
N GLY A 71 -5.92 -1.22 -9.22
CA GLY A 71 -5.71 -0.74 -10.57
C GLY A 71 -4.33 -1.13 -11.05
N THR A 72 -4.08 -0.90 -12.34
CA THR A 72 -2.77 -1.14 -12.94
C THR A 72 -2.18 0.22 -13.32
N ILE A 73 -0.97 0.47 -12.85
CA ILE A 73 -0.23 1.69 -13.19
C ILE A 73 0.64 1.42 -14.40
N GLU A 74 0.53 2.29 -15.41
CA GLU A 74 1.45 2.30 -16.55
C GLU A 74 2.19 3.62 -16.50
N TYR A 75 3.49 3.58 -16.33
CA TYR A 75 4.26 4.80 -16.14
C TYR A 75 5.62 4.71 -16.83
N ASP A 76 5.98 5.75 -17.58
CA ASP A 76 7.26 5.83 -18.27
C ASP A 76 8.28 6.58 -17.41
N TYR A 77 9.23 5.83 -16.84
CA TYR A 77 10.46 6.41 -16.30
C TYR A 77 11.45 6.60 -17.44
N PRO A 78 12.48 7.45 -17.26
CA PRO A 78 13.42 7.71 -18.38
C PRO A 78 14.04 6.45 -18.97
N ALA A 79 14.35 5.45 -18.13
CA ALA A 79 15.07 4.25 -18.57
C ALA A 79 14.18 3.06 -18.90
N PHE A 80 12.90 3.07 -18.50
CA PHE A 80 12.02 1.91 -18.67
C PHE A 80 10.55 2.29 -18.51
N HIS A 81 9.70 1.40 -19.02
CA HIS A 81 8.26 1.48 -18.79
C HIS A 81 7.89 0.59 -17.61
N LEU A 82 7.18 1.14 -16.63
CA LEU A 82 6.70 0.40 -15.48
C LEU A 82 5.25 -0.01 -15.70
N SER A 83 4.96 -1.31 -15.51
CA SER A 83 3.59 -1.82 -15.48
C SER A 83 3.39 -2.47 -14.12
N MET A 84 2.54 -1.87 -13.28
CA MET A 84 2.42 -2.28 -11.87
C MET A 84 0.98 -2.57 -11.51
N ASP A 85 0.71 -3.82 -11.15
CA ASP A 85 -0.59 -4.24 -10.65
C ASP A 85 -0.64 -4.01 -9.13
N CYS A 86 -1.58 -3.18 -8.68
CA CYS A 86 -1.75 -2.84 -7.26
C CYS A 86 -2.98 -3.54 -6.72
N PHE A 87 -2.82 -4.25 -5.59
CA PHE A 87 -3.91 -5.02 -4.97
C PHE A 87 -4.16 -4.55 -3.56
N TRP A 88 -5.44 -4.53 -3.16
CA TRP A 88 -5.81 -4.38 -1.76
C TRP A 88 -5.35 -5.61 -0.99
N CYS A 89 -4.70 -5.39 0.16
CA CYS A 89 -4.19 -6.48 0.99
C CYS A 89 -4.44 -6.19 2.46
N GLU A 90 -4.41 -7.26 3.27
CA GLU A 90 -4.37 -7.09 4.72
C GLU A 90 -3.47 -8.15 5.32
N VAL A 91 -2.91 -7.86 6.48
CA VAL A 91 -1.97 -8.76 7.16
C VAL A 91 -2.72 -9.95 7.74
N ILE A 92 -2.23 -11.16 7.46
CA ILE A 92 -2.70 -12.39 8.12
C ILE A 92 -1.83 -12.65 9.34
N SER A 93 -0.51 -12.55 9.20
CA SER A 93 0.43 -12.78 10.29
C SER A 93 1.74 -12.06 9.99
N GLY A 94 2.50 -11.75 11.04
CA GLY A 94 3.77 -11.04 10.93
C GLY A 94 3.64 -9.60 11.39
N ASP A 95 4.80 -8.94 11.51
CA ASP A 95 4.90 -7.63 12.16
C ASP A 95 5.34 -6.51 11.21
N LEU A 96 5.32 -6.73 9.91
CA LEU A 96 5.77 -5.74 8.91
C LEU A 96 7.19 -5.27 9.23
N VAL A 97 8.11 -6.23 9.29
CA VAL A 97 9.51 -5.98 9.64
C VAL A 97 10.24 -5.34 8.46
N LEU A 98 10.83 -4.15 8.68
CA LEU A 98 11.57 -3.45 7.64
C LEU A 98 12.96 -4.07 7.49
N LYS A 99 13.29 -4.56 6.30
CA LYS A 99 14.62 -5.12 6.01
C LYS A 99 15.46 -4.15 5.19
N GLU A 100 14.87 -3.47 4.21
CA GLU A 100 15.62 -2.57 3.32
C GLU A 100 15.05 -1.16 3.30
N ALA A 101 13.76 -0.99 3.56
CA ALA A 101 13.16 0.33 3.62
C ALA A 101 13.70 1.09 4.83
N GLU A 102 13.87 2.41 4.69
CA GLU A 102 14.40 3.22 5.80
C GLU A 102 13.32 3.66 6.77
N ALA A 103 12.05 3.62 6.37
CA ALA A 103 10.94 4.05 7.22
C ALA A 103 9.64 3.46 6.70
N ALA A 104 8.62 3.45 7.56
CA ALA A 104 7.28 3.04 7.19
C ALA A 104 6.26 3.85 7.99
N ARG A 105 5.08 4.03 7.41
CA ARG A 105 3.97 4.71 8.07
C ARG A 105 2.64 4.13 7.65
N TRP A 106 1.71 4.12 8.58
CA TRP A 106 0.30 3.96 8.27
C TRP A 106 -0.27 5.34 7.97
N LEU A 107 -0.90 5.49 6.82
CA LEU A 107 -1.46 6.76 6.37
C LEU A 107 -2.98 6.66 6.34
N THR A 108 -3.64 7.70 6.86
CA THR A 108 -5.10 7.81 6.80
C THR A 108 -5.51 8.54 5.54
N LYS A 109 -6.81 8.59 5.29
CA LYS A 109 -7.35 9.31 4.14
C LYS A 109 -6.92 10.78 4.15
N ASP A 110 -6.82 11.38 5.34
CA ASP A 110 -6.49 12.80 5.47
C ASP A 110 -5.01 13.10 5.28
N ASP A 111 -4.12 12.13 5.60
CA ASP A 111 -2.68 12.38 5.52
C ASP A 111 -1.96 11.59 4.43
N ILE A 112 -2.73 11.00 3.50
CA ILE A 112 -2.13 10.19 2.42
C ILE A 112 -1.15 11.01 1.58
N ASP A 113 -1.34 12.31 1.47
CA ASP A 113 -0.45 13.18 0.70
C ASP A 113 0.70 13.76 1.53
N SER A 114 0.86 13.33 2.78
CA SER A 114 1.86 13.89 3.69
C SER A 114 3.29 13.40 3.44
N VAL A 115 3.47 12.43 2.55
CA VAL A 115 4.78 11.88 2.22
C VAL A 115 5.09 12.10 0.74
N PRO A 116 6.39 12.20 0.36
CA PRO A 116 6.75 12.38 -1.06
C PRO A 116 6.73 11.04 -1.79
N TRP A 117 5.62 10.76 -2.43
CA TRP A 117 5.44 9.50 -3.18
C TRP A 117 6.30 9.46 -4.43
N LEU A 118 6.74 8.25 -4.79
CA LEU A 118 7.32 8.00 -6.11
C LEU A 118 6.30 8.39 -7.19
N PRO A 119 6.78 8.92 -8.35
CA PRO A 119 5.86 9.40 -9.39
C PRO A 119 4.82 8.38 -9.83
N ALA A 120 5.23 7.11 -10.03
CA ALA A 120 4.30 6.07 -10.45
C ALA A 120 3.22 5.85 -9.40
N ASP A 121 3.61 5.70 -8.12
CA ASP A 121 2.67 5.43 -7.03
C ASP A 121 1.69 6.58 -6.85
N GLN A 122 2.14 7.81 -7.10
CA GLN A 122 1.27 8.97 -6.97
C GLN A 122 0.08 8.92 -7.90
N THR A 123 0.21 8.28 -9.05
CA THR A 123 -0.87 8.24 -10.05
C THR A 123 -2.11 7.46 -9.59
N ILE A 124 -1.97 6.59 -8.57
CA ILE A 124 -3.09 5.77 -8.11
C ILE A 124 -3.70 6.29 -6.78
N LEU A 125 -3.14 7.35 -6.21
CA LEU A 125 -3.58 7.81 -4.89
C LEU A 125 -5.04 8.28 -4.87
N ASP A 126 -5.53 8.89 -5.94
CA ASP A 126 -6.93 9.33 -5.98
C ASP A 126 -7.90 8.15 -5.92
N VAL A 127 -7.60 7.07 -6.63
CA VAL A 127 -8.40 5.85 -6.59
C VAL A 127 -8.39 5.26 -5.18
N ILE A 128 -7.22 5.20 -4.56
CA ILE A 128 -7.08 4.68 -3.20
C ILE A 128 -7.86 5.55 -2.23
N ARG A 129 -7.66 6.87 -2.28
CA ARG A 129 -8.33 7.81 -1.38
C ARG A 129 -9.86 7.68 -1.48
N SER A 130 -10.40 7.55 -2.68
CA SER A 130 -11.83 7.46 -2.86
C SER A 130 -12.43 6.18 -2.30
N SER A 131 -11.62 5.13 -2.11
CA SER A 131 -12.04 3.86 -1.52
C SER A 131 -11.85 3.82 0.00
N MET A 132 -11.09 4.75 0.56
CA MET A 132 -10.78 4.77 1.98
C MET A 132 -11.90 5.41 2.78
N GLN A 133 -12.06 4.95 4.03
CA GLN A 133 -12.97 5.55 4.98
C GLN A 133 -12.21 6.48 5.92
N PRO A 134 -12.83 7.59 6.34
CA PRO A 134 -12.18 8.47 7.29
C PRO A 134 -12.04 7.81 8.66
N VAL A 135 -10.99 8.18 9.39
CA VAL A 135 -10.81 7.76 10.78
C VAL A 135 -11.73 8.62 11.64
N LYS A 136 -12.58 7.96 12.44
CA LYS A 136 -13.54 8.68 13.26
C LYS A 136 -12.85 9.37 14.43
N PRO A 137 -13.30 10.58 14.79
CA PRO A 137 -12.80 11.22 16.00
C PRO A 137 -13.12 10.38 17.24
N LEU A 138 -12.28 10.46 18.26
CA LEU A 138 -12.43 9.65 19.47
C LEU A 138 -13.71 9.95 20.27
N HIS A 139 -14.26 11.14 20.13
CA HIS A 139 -15.41 11.61 20.92
C HIS A 139 -16.75 11.35 20.27
N THR A 140 -16.86 10.67 19.30
CA THR A 140 -18.15 10.47 18.61
C THR A 140 -19.11 9.68 19.42
N SER A 141 -18.91 10.05 19.34
CA SER A 141 -19.63 9.47 19.77
C SER A 141 -20.28 8.88 19.65
N GLU A 142 -20.27 8.85 19.47
CA GLU A 142 -20.82 8.60 19.83
C GLU A 142 -21.15 8.37 19.99
N TYR A 143 -21.20 8.41 19.79
CA TYR A 143 -21.69 8.65 20.37
C TYR A 143 -22.05 8.62 20.25
N ASP A 144 -22.09 8.64 20.09
CA ASP A 144 -22.65 8.76 20.36
C ASP A 144 -23.02 8.34 20.30
N ASN A 145 -23.17 8.08 20.13
CA ASN A 145 -23.71 7.90 20.67
C ASN A 145 -23.96 7.47 20.98
N GLU A 146 -24.07 7.26 20.91
CA GLU A 146 -24.48 7.13 21.82
C GLU A 146 -24.69 6.99 22.25
N PRO A 147 -24.87 6.82 22.36
CA PRO A 147 -25.18 6.83 23.24
C PRO A 147 -25.12 6.60 23.69
N LEU A 148 -25.18 6.39 23.47
CA LEU A 148 -25.17 6.49 24.29
C LEU A 148 -25.07 6.18 24.61
N GLN A 149 -25.18 5.97 24.54
CA GLN A 149 -25.18 6.00 25.24
C GLN A 149 -24.99 5.88 25.58
N ARG A 150 -25.28 5.73 25.69
CA ARG A 150 -25.24 5.99 26.41
C ARG A 150 -25.21 5.90 26.71
N CYS A 151 -25.40 5.96 26.42
CA CYS A 151 -25.44 6.18 26.98
C CYS A 151 -25.42 6.20 27.16
#